data_5b0db1a17315cdfa9446ac0ac2f91784
#
_entry.id   5b0db1a17315cdfa9446ac0ac2f91784
#
_cell.length_a   1.000
_cell.length_b   1.000
_cell.length_c   1.000
_cell.angle_alpha   90.00
_cell.angle_beta   90.00
_cell.angle_gamma   90.00
#
_symmetry.space_group_name_H-M   'P 1'
#
loop_
_entity.id
_entity.type
_entity.pdbx_description
1 polymer ?
#
loop_
_entity_poly.entity_id
_entity_poly.type
_entity_poly.pdbx_seq_one_letter_code
_entity_poly.pdbx_strand_id
1 'polypeptide(L)'
;MKQYDVTISYAALSDMEQIYSYIADRLLEPDTAMGQYNRIAEAIQSLNILPERCALVESEPERTQGLRQMLVDNYSVFYIVGEDAVSVARVLYSASDLVRRLRRMK
;
A
#
# COMPACT_ATOMS: atom_id res chain seq x y z
N MET A 1 -18.24 -10.98 -11.91
CA MET A 1 -17.66 -9.99 -11.01
C MET A 1 -16.66 -9.13 -11.76
N LYS A 2 -16.72 -7.83 -11.55
CA LYS A 2 -15.85 -6.91 -12.24
C LYS A 2 -14.40 -7.08 -11.80
N GLN A 3 -13.49 -7.06 -12.75
CA GLN A 3 -12.07 -7.10 -12.47
C GLN A 3 -11.42 -5.79 -12.88
N TYR A 4 -10.44 -5.36 -12.10
CA TYR A 4 -9.71 -4.12 -12.30
C TYR A 4 -8.26 -4.43 -12.67
N ASP A 5 -7.69 -3.60 -13.53
CA ASP A 5 -6.25 -3.64 -13.76
C ASP A 5 -5.55 -2.97 -12.59
N VAL A 6 -4.55 -3.64 -12.03
CA VAL A 6 -3.82 -3.10 -10.88
C VAL A 6 -2.46 -2.60 -11.37
N THR A 7 -2.20 -1.31 -11.17
CA THR A 7 -0.93 -0.69 -11.54
C THR A 7 -0.22 -0.18 -10.29
N ILE A 8 1.10 -0.17 -10.33
CA ILE A 8 1.94 0.24 -9.21
C ILE A 8 2.80 1.41 -9.67
N SER A 9 2.75 2.53 -8.92
CA SER A 9 3.57 3.69 -9.25
C SER A 9 5.05 3.41 -9.01
N TYR A 10 5.91 4.21 -9.62
CA TYR A 10 7.34 4.14 -9.35
C TYR A 10 7.64 4.37 -7.86
N ALA A 11 6.93 5.31 -7.24
CA ALA A 11 7.13 5.58 -5.82
C ALA A 11 6.78 4.37 -4.97
N ALA A 12 5.67 3.69 -5.27
CA ALA A 12 5.26 2.50 -4.53
C ALA A 12 6.24 1.36 -4.74
N LEU A 13 6.71 1.16 -5.97
CA LEU A 13 7.69 0.12 -6.25
C LEU A 13 8.99 0.39 -5.52
N SER A 14 9.45 1.64 -5.53
CA SER A 14 10.64 2.04 -4.77
C SER A 14 10.44 1.82 -3.27
N ASP A 15 9.25 2.12 -2.74
CA ASP A 15 8.94 1.85 -1.34
C ASP A 15 9.13 0.36 -1.02
N MET A 16 8.60 -0.51 -1.88
CA MET A 16 8.70 -1.96 -1.66
C MET A 16 10.15 -2.43 -1.68
N GLU A 17 10.96 -1.88 -2.58
CA GLU A 17 12.38 -2.22 -2.66
C GLU A 17 13.12 -1.74 -1.41
N GLN A 18 12.78 -0.57 -0.90
CA GLN A 18 13.40 -0.05 0.32
C GLN A 18 13.02 -0.89 1.54
N ILE A 19 11.77 -1.33 1.61
CA ILE A 19 11.33 -2.24 2.68
C ILE A 19 12.13 -3.54 2.62
N TYR A 20 12.28 -4.10 1.43
CA TYR A 20 13.06 -5.33 1.25
C TYR A 20 14.50 -5.12 1.71
N SER A 21 15.16 -4.07 1.22
CA SER A 21 16.56 -3.82 1.55
C SER A 21 16.76 -3.58 3.03
N TYR A 22 15.84 -2.87 3.68
CA TYR A 22 15.95 -2.63 5.12
C TYR A 22 15.96 -3.95 5.88
N ILE A 23 15.02 -4.85 5.57
CA ILE A 23 14.91 -6.12 6.29
C ILE A 23 16.08 -7.05 5.92
N ALA A 24 16.42 -7.14 4.66
CA ALA A 24 17.45 -8.06 4.19
C ALA A 24 18.83 -7.63 4.65
N ASP A 25 19.15 -6.33 4.54
CA ASP A 25 20.51 -5.82 4.73
C ASP A 25 20.75 -5.26 6.11
N ARG A 26 19.78 -4.49 6.64
CA ARG A 26 19.94 -3.86 7.94
C ARG A 26 19.61 -4.82 9.08
N LEU A 27 18.57 -5.63 8.90
CA LEU A 27 18.16 -6.60 9.92
C LEU A 27 18.75 -7.98 9.65
N LEU A 28 19.48 -8.15 8.55
CA LEU A 28 20.15 -9.39 8.19
C LEU A 28 19.19 -10.59 8.11
N GLU A 29 18.00 -10.35 7.54
CA GLU A 29 16.93 -11.34 7.46
C GLU A 29 16.41 -11.45 6.01
N PRO A 30 17.22 -12.00 5.07
CA PRO A 30 16.80 -12.02 3.67
C PRO A 30 15.55 -12.86 3.40
N ASP A 31 15.37 -13.97 4.11
CA ASP A 31 14.17 -14.78 3.91
C ASP A 31 12.92 -14.05 4.41
N THR A 32 13.03 -13.37 5.54
CA THR A 32 11.96 -12.54 6.07
C THR A 32 11.64 -11.41 5.10
N ALA A 33 12.67 -10.79 4.51
CA ALA A 33 12.50 -9.72 3.54
C ALA A 33 11.71 -10.20 2.32
N MET A 34 12.05 -11.36 1.79
CA MET A 34 11.36 -11.92 0.64
C MET A 34 9.92 -12.26 0.98
N GLY A 35 9.68 -12.86 2.14
CA GLY A 35 8.32 -13.17 2.58
C GLY A 35 7.46 -11.93 2.71
N GLN A 36 8.03 -10.87 3.30
CA GLN A 36 7.31 -9.60 3.45
C GLN A 36 7.00 -8.98 2.09
N TYR A 37 7.98 -8.95 1.19
CA TYR A 37 7.78 -8.43 -0.16
C TYR A 37 6.66 -9.17 -0.87
N ASN A 38 6.67 -10.50 -0.79
CA ASN A 38 5.68 -11.32 -1.47
C ASN A 38 4.28 -11.10 -0.90
N ARG A 39 4.15 -10.97 0.42
CA ARG A 39 2.83 -10.73 1.02
C ARG A 39 2.26 -9.38 0.59
N ILE A 40 3.09 -8.36 0.49
CA ILE A 40 2.64 -7.05 0.01
C ILE A 40 2.22 -7.16 -1.46
N ALA A 41 3.03 -7.82 -2.28
CA ALA A 41 2.74 -7.98 -3.72
C ALA A 41 1.44 -8.73 -3.94
N GLU A 42 1.21 -9.81 -3.18
CA GLU A 42 -0.02 -10.60 -3.30
C GLU A 42 -1.24 -9.78 -2.86
N ALA A 43 -1.10 -9.01 -1.79
CA ALA A 43 -2.19 -8.16 -1.31
C ALA A 43 -2.55 -7.11 -2.35
N ILE A 44 -1.54 -6.52 -2.99
CA ILE A 44 -1.76 -5.54 -4.06
C ILE A 44 -2.52 -6.20 -5.23
N GLN A 45 -2.10 -7.38 -5.65
CA GLN A 45 -2.77 -8.08 -6.74
C GLN A 45 -4.22 -8.40 -6.39
N SER A 46 -4.52 -8.65 -5.14
CA SER A 46 -5.89 -8.96 -4.71
C SER A 46 -6.85 -7.78 -4.90
N LEU A 47 -6.33 -6.58 -5.15
CA LEU A 47 -7.16 -5.40 -5.41
C LEU A 47 -7.82 -5.44 -6.78
N ASN A 48 -7.54 -6.45 -7.58
CA ASN A 48 -8.22 -6.65 -8.87
C ASN A 48 -9.71 -6.96 -8.70
N ILE A 49 -10.12 -7.36 -7.51
CA ILE A 49 -11.52 -7.69 -7.19
C ILE A 49 -11.91 -6.94 -5.94
N LEU A 50 -13.07 -6.26 -6.00
CA LEU A 50 -13.64 -5.53 -4.86
C LEU A 50 -12.62 -4.58 -4.20
N PRO A 51 -11.97 -3.71 -4.98
CA PRO A 51 -10.93 -2.85 -4.41
C PRO A 51 -11.47 -1.79 -3.45
N GLU A 52 -12.77 -1.55 -3.44
CA GLU A 52 -13.37 -0.58 -2.52
C GLU A 52 -13.68 -1.16 -1.15
N ARG A 53 -13.24 -2.38 -0.87
CA ARG A 53 -13.47 -3.02 0.43
C ARG A 53 -12.69 -2.37 1.56
N CYS A 54 -11.60 -1.65 1.25
CA CYS A 54 -10.82 -0.94 2.26
C CYS A 54 -11.26 0.51 2.33
N ALA A 55 -11.16 1.09 3.53
CA ALA A 55 -11.70 2.43 3.78
C ALA A 55 -10.84 3.53 3.16
N LEU A 56 -11.48 4.66 2.88
CA LEU A 56 -10.78 5.89 2.53
C LEU A 56 -9.96 6.38 3.73
N VAL A 57 -8.84 7.04 3.45
CA VAL A 57 -8.07 7.69 4.52
C VAL A 57 -8.91 8.84 5.10
N GLU A 58 -8.56 9.27 6.31
CA GLU A 58 -9.35 10.29 7.01
C GLU A 58 -8.90 11.71 6.71
N SER A 59 -7.64 11.89 6.36
CA SER A 59 -7.10 13.24 6.12
C SER A 59 -7.57 13.80 4.77
N GLU A 60 -7.67 15.12 4.69
CA GLU A 60 -7.96 15.83 3.47
C GLU A 60 -6.70 16.54 2.99
N PRO A 61 -6.52 16.73 1.70
CA PRO A 61 -7.45 16.45 0.60
C PRO A 61 -7.47 15.00 0.11
N GLU A 62 -6.69 14.13 0.72
CA GLU A 62 -6.51 12.76 0.24
C GLU A 62 -7.82 11.98 0.21
N ARG A 63 -8.67 12.17 1.24
CA ARG A 63 -9.96 11.49 1.29
C ARG A 63 -10.85 11.88 0.10
N THR A 64 -10.93 13.17 -0.18
CA THR A 64 -11.72 13.67 -1.31
C THR A 64 -11.18 13.15 -2.64
N GLN A 65 -9.87 12.94 -2.73
CA GLN A 65 -9.24 12.40 -3.93
C GLN A 65 -9.45 10.88 -4.07
N GLY A 66 -10.03 10.24 -3.07
CA GLY A 66 -10.35 8.82 -3.14
C GLY A 66 -9.25 7.89 -2.66
N LEU A 67 -8.29 8.39 -1.91
CA LEU A 67 -7.17 7.58 -1.44
C LEU A 67 -7.65 6.59 -0.37
N ARG A 68 -7.36 5.31 -0.59
CA ARG A 68 -7.72 4.23 0.34
C ARG A 68 -6.46 3.63 0.94
N GLN A 69 -6.64 2.98 2.09
CA GLN A 69 -5.55 2.36 2.83
C GLN A 69 -5.87 0.90 3.09
N MET A 70 -4.95 0.02 2.69
CA MET A 70 -5.01 -1.40 2.98
C MET A 70 -3.83 -1.76 3.87
N LEU A 71 -4.12 -2.43 4.99
CA LEU A 71 -3.06 -2.86 5.92
C LEU A 71 -2.54 -4.23 5.50
N VAL A 72 -1.22 -4.36 5.44
CA VAL A 72 -0.53 -5.63 5.18
C VAL A 72 0.57 -5.74 6.22
N ASP A 73 0.35 -6.56 7.24
CA ASP A 73 1.28 -6.65 8.37
C ASP A 73 1.52 -5.26 8.96
N ASN A 74 2.77 -4.81 9.04
CA ASN A 74 3.11 -3.50 9.62
C ASN A 74 3.15 -2.39 8.56
N TYR A 75 2.65 -2.66 7.36
CA TYR A 75 2.74 -1.72 6.24
C TYR A 75 1.36 -1.32 5.76
N SER A 76 1.30 -0.15 5.15
CA SER A 76 0.06 0.39 4.57
C SER A 76 0.25 0.59 3.08
N VAL A 77 -0.67 0.05 2.30
CA VAL A 77 -0.72 0.24 0.86
C VAL A 77 -1.79 1.30 0.58
N PHE A 78 -1.37 2.40 -0.04
CA PHE A 78 -2.27 3.50 -0.38
C PHE A 78 -2.59 3.44 -1.87
N TYR A 79 -3.89 3.47 -2.20
CA TYR A 79 -4.31 3.30 -3.58
C TYR A 79 -5.60 4.07 -3.86
N ILE A 80 -5.85 4.29 -5.15
CA ILE A 80 -7.07 4.95 -5.62
C ILE A 80 -7.74 4.02 -6.62
N VAL A 81 -9.07 3.91 -6.50
CA VAL A 81 -9.86 3.07 -7.40
C VAL A 81 -10.46 3.96 -8.48
N GLY A 82 -10.12 3.66 -9.73
CA GLY A 82 -10.72 4.31 -10.89
C GLY A 82 -11.84 3.47 -11.47
N GLU A 83 -12.22 3.80 -12.69
CA GLU A 83 -13.32 3.12 -13.35
C GLU A 83 -12.97 1.67 -13.69
N ASP A 84 -11.78 1.45 -14.24
CA ASP A 84 -11.33 0.12 -14.66
C ASP A 84 -10.00 -0.29 -14.07
N ALA A 85 -9.38 0.56 -13.27
CA ALA A 85 -8.04 0.31 -12.77
C ALA A 85 -7.89 0.76 -11.33
N VAL A 86 -6.98 0.09 -10.63
CA VAL A 86 -6.54 0.48 -9.29
C VAL A 86 -5.10 0.97 -9.42
N SER A 87 -4.84 2.15 -8.89
CA SER A 87 -3.51 2.76 -8.94
C SER A 87 -2.91 2.78 -7.54
N VAL A 88 -1.88 1.99 -7.32
CA VAL A 88 -1.18 1.95 -6.02
C VAL A 88 -0.19 3.10 -5.99
N ALA A 89 -0.38 4.02 -5.04
CA ALA A 89 0.40 5.26 -4.95
C ALA A 89 1.64 5.11 -4.09
N ARG A 90 1.52 4.49 -2.91
CA ARG A 90 2.63 4.34 -1.97
C ARG A 90 2.46 3.08 -1.13
N VAL A 91 3.60 2.57 -0.63
CA VAL A 91 3.63 1.49 0.37
C VAL A 91 4.53 1.96 1.49
N LEU A 92 3.96 2.19 2.68
CA LEU A 92 4.69 2.84 3.76
C LEU A 92 4.53 2.07 5.07
N TYR A 93 5.55 2.19 5.94
CA TYR A 93 5.46 1.63 7.28
C TYR A 93 4.32 2.32 8.03
N SER A 94 3.42 1.51 8.62
CA SER A 94 2.19 2.04 9.21
C SER A 94 2.43 2.96 10.40
N ALA A 95 3.56 2.80 11.10
CA ALA A 95 3.88 3.64 12.24
C ALA A 95 4.63 4.92 11.85
N SER A 96 4.83 5.18 10.55
CA SER A 96 5.49 6.40 10.11
C SER A 96 4.63 7.63 10.40
N ASP A 97 5.28 8.78 10.52
CA ASP A 97 4.57 10.03 10.79
C ASP A 97 3.59 10.38 9.67
N LEU A 98 3.98 10.12 8.42
CA LEU A 98 3.11 10.38 7.28
C LEU A 98 1.82 9.55 7.36
N VAL A 99 1.94 8.26 7.67
CA VAL A 99 0.77 7.39 7.78
C VAL A 99 -0.12 7.83 8.93
N ARG A 100 0.47 8.19 10.07
CA ARG A 100 -0.32 8.66 11.22
C ARG A 100 -1.07 9.93 10.88
N ARG A 101 -0.47 10.83 10.10
CA ARG A 101 -1.16 12.04 9.66
C ARG A 101 -2.38 11.70 8.82
N LEU A 102 -2.25 10.71 7.91
CA LEU A 102 -3.35 10.33 7.03
C LEU A 102 -4.50 9.68 7.79
N ARG A 103 -4.22 9.07 8.95
CA ARG A 103 -5.22 8.36 9.74
C ARG A 103 -5.86 9.22 10.82
N ARG A 104 -5.32 10.42 11.04
CA ARG A 104 -5.79 11.29 12.14
C ARG A 104 -6.86 12.23 11.63
N MET A 105 -8.00 12.23 12.31
CA MET A 105 -9.05 13.21 12.09
C MET A 105 -8.80 14.45 12.93
N LYS A 106 -9.14 15.58 12.36
CA LYS A 106 -9.03 16.86 13.07
C LYS A 106 -10.40 17.38 13.45
#